data_675e46f4ebc7d010f5f549f05a4c0fdd
#
_entry.id   675e46f4ebc7d010f5f549f05a4c0fdd
#
_cell.length_a   1.000
_cell.length_b   1.000
_cell.length_c   1.000
_cell.angle_alpha   90.00
_cell.angle_beta   90.00
_cell.angle_gamma   90.00
#
_symmetry.space_group_name_H-M   'P 1'
#
loop_
_entity.id
_entity.type
_entity.pdbx_description
1 polymer ?
#
loop_
_entity_poly.entity_id
_entity_poly.type
_entity_poly.pdbx_seq_one_letter_code
_entity_poly.pdbx_strand_id
1 'polypeptide(L)'
;MKSKTRRRVAITGIGLVCPIGTGKQAFWDNLLAGRQGIGPVESFDTSSMRVHRGAEVKDFDGTAYVGKLDPAGLGRTSLFAIAAARMALEDAGYRAGDVDSERAGVSMGTTSGEPNQIEVFNDLYRADASAEAGLDALQAYPCHLIPALVASELGFAGPNLMIP
;
A
#
# COMPACT_ATOMS: atom_id res chain seq x y z
N MET A 1 1.37 -34.48 -29.16
CA MET A 1 1.33 -33.54 -28.03
C MET A 1 1.35 -32.13 -28.62
N LYS A 2 0.25 -31.35 -28.47
CA LYS A 2 0.23 -29.94 -28.89
C LYS A 2 1.13 -29.17 -27.91
N SER A 3 2.20 -28.54 -28.40
CA SER A 3 3.04 -27.62 -27.63
C SER A 3 2.14 -26.52 -27.04
N LYS A 4 1.98 -26.51 -25.72
CA LYS A 4 1.34 -25.37 -25.02
C LYS A 4 2.28 -24.18 -25.18
N THR A 5 1.99 -23.31 -26.13
CA THR A 5 2.66 -22.00 -26.23
C THR A 5 2.54 -21.30 -24.88
N ARG A 6 3.64 -21.10 -24.18
CA ARG A 6 3.68 -20.37 -22.92
C ARG A 6 3.25 -18.93 -23.22
N ARG A 7 2.24 -18.44 -22.49
CA ARG A 7 1.87 -17.03 -22.55
C ARG A 7 3.05 -16.18 -22.05
N ARG A 8 3.38 -15.16 -22.79
CA ARG A 8 4.40 -14.18 -22.40
C ARG A 8 3.73 -13.08 -21.58
N VAL A 9 4.37 -12.69 -20.48
CA VAL A 9 3.94 -11.57 -19.62
C VAL A 9 5.06 -10.55 -19.64
N ALA A 10 4.72 -9.27 -19.80
CA ALA A 10 5.65 -8.16 -19.77
C ALA A 10 5.36 -7.30 -18.53
N ILE A 11 6.41 -6.84 -17.86
CA ILE A 11 6.34 -5.77 -16.87
C ILE A 11 6.46 -4.48 -17.66
N THR A 12 5.43 -3.63 -17.59
CA THR A 12 5.35 -2.40 -18.39
C THR A 12 5.62 -1.14 -17.57
N GLY A 13 5.45 -1.21 -16.26
CA GLY A 13 5.71 -0.10 -15.36
C GLY A 13 6.01 -0.54 -13.93
N ILE A 14 6.73 0.28 -13.20
CA ILE A 14 7.12 0.05 -11.83
C ILE A 14 6.78 1.29 -10.98
N GLY A 15 6.10 1.06 -9.88
CA GLY A 15 5.88 2.05 -8.83
C GLY A 15 6.30 1.48 -7.48
N LEU A 16 6.92 2.30 -6.65
CA LEU A 16 7.39 1.85 -5.36
C LEU A 16 7.43 2.98 -4.33
N VAL A 17 7.24 2.58 -3.08
CA VAL A 17 7.41 3.41 -1.89
C VAL A 17 8.27 2.62 -0.92
N CYS A 18 9.39 3.16 -0.53
CA CYS A 18 10.30 2.49 0.41
C CYS A 18 11.12 3.52 1.21
N PRO A 19 11.80 3.08 2.29
CA PRO A 19 12.56 3.98 3.17
C PRO A 19 13.73 4.73 2.51
N ILE A 20 14.18 4.30 1.33
CA ILE A 20 15.25 5.01 0.59
C ILE A 20 14.71 5.81 -0.59
N GLY A 21 13.40 5.85 -0.81
CA GLY A 21 12.84 6.71 -1.85
C GLY A 21 11.41 6.35 -2.24
N THR A 22 10.66 7.36 -2.64
CA THR A 22 9.34 7.23 -3.25
C THR A 22 9.49 7.47 -4.75
N GLY A 23 9.02 6.51 -5.55
CA GLY A 23 9.18 6.51 -7.00
C GLY A 23 10.51 5.91 -7.48
N LYS A 24 10.50 5.48 -8.72
CA LYS A 24 11.59 4.72 -9.38
C LYS A 24 12.93 5.46 -9.36
N GLN A 25 12.91 6.74 -9.69
CA GLN A 25 14.14 7.52 -9.81
C GLN A 25 14.81 7.75 -8.46
N ALA A 26 14.07 8.23 -7.46
CA ALA A 26 14.60 8.46 -6.12
C ALA A 26 15.15 7.18 -5.48
N PHE A 27 14.43 6.08 -5.64
CA PHE A 27 14.90 4.77 -5.18
C PHE A 27 16.24 4.40 -5.84
N TRP A 28 16.32 4.51 -7.17
CA TRP A 28 17.52 4.11 -7.92
C TRP A 28 18.74 4.94 -7.56
N ASP A 29 18.60 6.26 -7.52
CA ASP A 29 19.69 7.18 -7.19
C ASP A 29 20.21 6.93 -5.77
N ASN A 30 19.31 6.74 -4.81
CA ASN A 30 19.68 6.45 -3.43
C ASN A 30 20.30 5.05 -3.27
N LEU A 31 19.83 4.06 -4.03
CA LEU A 31 20.41 2.71 -4.06
C LEU A 31 21.86 2.75 -4.57
N LEU A 32 22.10 3.45 -5.68
CA LEU A 32 23.45 3.61 -6.24
C LEU A 32 24.38 4.40 -5.32
N ALA A 33 23.84 5.37 -4.59
CA ALA A 33 24.58 6.15 -3.59
C ALA A 33 24.86 5.37 -2.29
N GLY A 34 24.38 4.11 -2.17
CA GLY A 34 24.55 3.30 -0.97
C GLY A 34 23.79 3.84 0.25
N ARG A 35 22.72 4.61 0.03
CA ARG A 35 21.92 5.17 1.14
C ARG A 35 21.19 4.06 1.90
N GLN A 36 21.23 4.16 3.21
CA GLN A 36 20.54 3.24 4.11
C GLN A 36 19.18 3.82 4.51
N GLY A 37 18.13 2.99 4.44
CA GLY A 37 16.80 3.33 4.94
C GLY A 37 16.60 3.02 6.42
N ILE A 38 17.59 2.41 7.11
CA ILE A 38 17.50 2.06 8.53
C ILE A 38 17.98 3.22 9.37
N GLY A 39 17.10 3.74 10.22
CA GLY A 39 17.37 4.86 11.12
C GLY A 39 16.71 4.63 12.50
N PRO A 40 16.78 5.63 13.40
CA PRO A 40 15.96 5.61 14.60
C PRO A 40 14.47 5.52 14.22
N VAL A 41 13.71 4.72 14.98
CA VAL A 41 12.25 4.68 14.86
C VAL A 41 11.68 5.93 15.51
N GLU A 42 10.84 6.66 14.79
CA GLU A 42 10.24 7.92 15.21
C GLU A 42 8.71 7.87 15.26
N SER A 43 8.09 6.85 14.63
CA SER A 43 6.62 6.72 14.55
C SER A 43 5.98 6.29 15.88
N PHE A 44 6.74 5.71 16.80
CA PHE A 44 6.27 5.30 18.12
C PHE A 44 7.43 5.23 19.13
N ASP A 45 7.10 5.21 20.43
CA ASP A 45 8.08 5.11 21.50
C ASP A 45 8.67 3.69 21.59
N THR A 46 9.97 3.60 21.40
CA THR A 46 10.74 2.35 21.48
C THR A 46 11.50 2.18 22.79
N SER A 47 11.33 3.06 23.78
CA SER A 47 12.14 3.08 25.03
C SER A 47 12.10 1.76 25.80
N SER A 48 11.00 1.01 25.72
CA SER A 48 10.83 -0.30 26.35
C SER A 48 11.33 -1.47 25.49
N MET A 49 11.82 -1.23 24.27
CA MET A 49 12.19 -2.26 23.30
C MET A 49 13.70 -2.49 23.30
N ARG A 50 14.12 -3.68 22.82
CA ARG A 50 15.54 -4.01 22.66
C ARG A 50 16.14 -3.40 21.37
N VAL A 51 15.32 -3.04 20.42
CA VAL A 51 15.72 -2.49 19.12
C VAL A 51 15.03 -1.15 18.92
N HIS A 52 15.81 -0.13 18.61
CA HIS A 52 15.36 1.26 18.45
C HIS A 52 15.51 1.75 17.01
N ARG A 53 15.87 0.87 16.09
CA ARG A 53 16.12 1.22 14.68
C ARG A 53 15.25 0.38 13.79
N GLY A 54 14.70 1.01 12.78
CA GLY A 54 13.83 0.40 11.76
C GLY A 54 13.96 1.12 10.44
N ALA A 55 13.32 0.58 9.42
CA ALA A 55 13.26 1.18 8.12
C ALA A 55 11.87 1.81 7.93
N GLU A 56 11.74 3.09 8.26
CA GLU A 56 10.50 3.84 8.13
C GLU A 56 10.47 4.63 6.82
N VAL A 57 9.33 4.66 6.16
CA VAL A 57 9.08 5.61 5.09
C VAL A 57 8.72 6.94 5.72
N LYS A 58 9.65 7.90 5.67
CA LYS A 58 9.47 9.26 6.19
C LYS A 58 9.00 10.20 5.08
N ASP A 59 8.38 11.31 5.45
CA ASP A 59 7.97 12.39 4.54
C ASP A 59 7.09 11.95 3.37
N PHE A 60 6.28 10.90 3.58
CA PHE A 60 5.36 10.38 2.58
C PHE A 60 3.92 10.86 2.85
N ASP A 61 3.43 11.69 1.96
CA ASP A 61 2.01 12.04 1.88
C ASP A 61 1.32 11.17 0.84
N GLY A 62 0.66 10.11 1.32
CA GLY A 62 -0.09 9.19 0.46
C GLY A 62 -1.39 9.78 -0.06
N THR A 63 -1.92 10.83 0.59
CA THR A 63 -3.19 11.45 0.18
C THR A 63 -3.09 12.15 -1.18
N ALA A 64 -1.89 12.61 -1.54
CA ALA A 64 -1.60 13.19 -2.85
C ALA A 64 -1.84 12.22 -4.03
N TYR A 65 -1.88 10.92 -3.76
CA TYR A 65 -2.12 9.87 -4.76
C TYR A 65 -3.58 9.42 -4.82
N VAL A 66 -4.44 9.94 -3.96
CA VAL A 66 -5.86 9.58 -3.89
C VAL A 66 -6.67 10.63 -4.66
N GLY A 67 -7.49 10.20 -5.59
CA GLY A 67 -8.29 11.10 -6.41
C GLY A 67 -9.79 10.76 -6.45
N LYS A 68 -10.14 9.54 -6.08
CA LYS A 68 -11.53 9.06 -6.16
C LYS A 68 -12.11 8.71 -4.79
N LEU A 69 -11.30 8.08 -3.94
CA LEU A 69 -11.72 7.72 -2.58
C LEU A 69 -11.54 8.90 -1.61
N ASP A 70 -12.20 8.81 -0.45
CA ASP A 70 -11.91 9.72 0.64
C ASP A 70 -10.61 9.29 1.35
N PRO A 71 -9.54 10.09 1.31
CA PRO A 71 -8.28 9.71 1.92
C PRO A 71 -8.35 9.60 3.46
N ALA A 72 -9.30 10.24 4.12
CA ALA A 72 -9.46 10.20 5.57
C ALA A 72 -9.83 8.80 6.10
N GLY A 73 -10.46 7.98 5.26
CA GLY A 73 -10.82 6.59 5.59
C GLY A 73 -9.75 5.56 5.25
N LEU A 74 -8.59 5.98 4.71
CA LEU A 74 -7.56 5.06 4.24
C LEU A 74 -6.43 4.89 5.25
N GLY A 75 -6.08 3.64 5.52
CA GLY A 75 -4.89 3.32 6.30
C GLY A 75 -3.59 3.52 5.52
N ARG A 76 -2.49 3.56 6.24
CA ARG A 76 -1.16 3.84 5.66
C ARG A 76 -0.71 2.79 4.64
N THR A 77 -1.04 1.52 4.86
CA THR A 77 -0.73 0.42 3.93
C THR A 77 -1.48 0.59 2.61
N SER A 78 -2.76 0.95 2.69
CA SER A 78 -3.60 1.23 1.52
C SER A 78 -3.07 2.43 0.74
N LEU A 79 -2.64 3.50 1.43
CA LEU A 79 -2.03 4.67 0.79
C LEU A 79 -0.72 4.32 0.06
N PHE A 80 0.13 3.46 0.64
CA PHE A 80 1.33 2.95 -0.04
C PHE A 80 0.97 2.17 -1.30
N ALA A 81 -0.03 1.30 -1.20
CA ALA A 81 -0.47 0.47 -2.32
C ALA A 81 -1.05 1.30 -3.48
N ILE A 82 -1.90 2.27 -3.16
CA ILE A 82 -2.50 3.20 -4.15
C ILE A 82 -1.39 4.02 -4.83
N ALA A 83 -0.48 4.60 -4.05
CA ALA A 83 0.62 5.39 -4.58
C ALA A 83 1.52 4.56 -5.51
N ALA A 84 1.91 3.36 -5.09
CA ALA A 84 2.72 2.47 -5.92
C ALA A 84 2.00 2.07 -7.21
N ALA A 85 0.70 1.77 -7.14
CA ALA A 85 -0.09 1.41 -8.31
C ALA A 85 -0.22 2.58 -9.31
N ARG A 86 -0.45 3.81 -8.83
CA ARG A 86 -0.48 5.00 -9.70
C ARG A 86 0.86 5.25 -10.37
N MET A 87 1.95 5.21 -9.60
CA MET A 87 3.30 5.38 -10.16
C MET A 87 3.62 4.28 -11.20
N ALA A 88 3.16 3.04 -10.99
CA ALA A 88 3.34 1.96 -11.95
C ALA A 88 2.57 2.21 -13.25
N LEU A 89 1.33 2.73 -13.19
CA LEU A 89 0.56 3.10 -14.37
C LEU A 89 1.22 4.26 -15.12
N GLU A 90 1.66 5.29 -14.42
CA GLU A 90 2.35 6.44 -15.02
C GLU A 90 3.66 6.00 -15.70
N ASP A 91 4.45 5.13 -15.05
CA ASP A 91 5.69 4.59 -15.64
C ASP A 91 5.42 3.72 -16.88
N ALA A 92 4.27 3.05 -16.93
CA ALA A 92 3.79 2.30 -18.10
C ALA A 92 3.23 3.20 -19.20
N GLY A 93 3.09 4.50 -18.98
CA GLY A 93 2.48 5.45 -19.90
C GLY A 93 0.95 5.40 -19.93
N TYR A 94 0.31 4.83 -18.91
CA TYR A 94 -1.15 4.72 -18.78
C TYR A 94 -1.68 5.64 -17.67
N ARG A 95 -2.91 6.11 -17.89
CA ARG A 95 -3.76 6.68 -16.84
C ARG A 95 -4.84 5.67 -16.45
N ALA A 96 -5.43 5.83 -15.27
CA ALA A 96 -6.45 4.90 -14.78
C ALA A 96 -7.62 4.68 -15.76
N GLY A 97 -8.01 5.72 -16.53
CA GLY A 97 -9.09 5.63 -17.54
C GLY A 97 -8.69 5.04 -18.88
N ASP A 98 -7.40 4.81 -19.15
CA ASP A 98 -6.92 4.31 -20.45
C ASP A 98 -6.98 2.77 -20.54
N VAL A 99 -7.25 2.10 -19.42
CA VAL A 99 -7.25 0.64 -19.32
C VAL A 99 -8.68 0.13 -19.31
N ASP A 100 -8.95 -0.92 -20.07
CA ASP A 100 -10.25 -1.62 -20.02
C ASP A 100 -10.47 -2.16 -18.59
N SER A 101 -11.44 -1.60 -17.89
CA SER A 101 -11.67 -1.85 -16.47
C SER A 101 -11.98 -3.31 -16.16
N GLU A 102 -12.70 -4.01 -17.05
CA GLU A 102 -13.06 -5.43 -16.83
C GLU A 102 -11.86 -6.37 -17.04
N ARG A 103 -10.84 -5.91 -17.76
CA ARG A 103 -9.61 -6.66 -18.02
C ARG A 103 -8.44 -6.25 -17.13
N ALA A 104 -8.61 -5.20 -16.34
CA ALA A 104 -7.64 -4.74 -15.36
C ALA A 104 -8.01 -5.26 -13.97
N GLY A 105 -7.09 -5.92 -13.32
CA GLY A 105 -7.26 -6.47 -11.98
C GLY A 105 -6.13 -6.10 -11.06
N VAL A 106 -6.29 -6.42 -9.78
CA VAL A 106 -5.29 -6.21 -8.73
C VAL A 106 -4.95 -7.54 -8.09
N SER A 107 -3.67 -7.86 -8.00
CA SER A 107 -3.17 -8.97 -7.21
C SER A 107 -2.12 -8.45 -6.23
N MET A 108 -2.38 -8.61 -4.95
CA MET A 108 -1.50 -8.15 -3.88
C MET A 108 -1.08 -9.28 -2.97
N GLY A 109 0.14 -9.18 -2.44
CA GLY A 109 0.66 -10.03 -1.39
C GLY A 109 0.92 -9.21 -0.12
N THR A 110 0.29 -9.59 0.98
CA THR A 110 0.62 -9.09 2.33
C THR A 110 0.11 -10.07 3.37
N THR A 111 0.84 -10.20 4.47
CA THR A 111 0.43 -11.01 5.63
C THR A 111 -0.43 -10.25 6.63
N SER A 112 -0.46 -8.93 6.53
CA SER A 112 -1.22 -8.05 7.42
C SER A 112 -2.02 -7.04 6.61
N GLY A 113 -3.18 -6.63 7.12
CA GLY A 113 -3.95 -5.53 6.58
C GLY A 113 -3.40 -4.17 7.04
N GLU A 114 -4.21 -3.45 7.79
CA GLU A 114 -3.86 -2.17 8.41
C GLU A 114 -3.59 -2.37 9.92
N PRO A 115 -2.38 -2.76 10.34
CA PRO A 115 -2.10 -3.11 11.74
C PRO A 115 -2.38 -1.96 12.71
N ASN A 116 -2.19 -0.71 12.31
CA ASN A 116 -2.50 0.47 13.13
C ASN A 116 -3.99 0.54 13.51
N GLN A 117 -4.88 -0.05 12.72
CA GLN A 117 -6.32 -0.08 13.03
C GLN A 117 -6.62 -0.97 14.26
N ILE A 118 -5.83 -2.02 14.47
CA ILE A 118 -5.94 -2.85 15.67
C ILE A 118 -5.46 -2.07 16.91
N GLU A 119 -4.45 -1.24 16.78
CA GLU A 119 -3.99 -0.36 17.87
C GLU A 119 -5.07 0.64 18.23
N VAL A 120 -5.66 1.30 17.24
CA VAL A 120 -6.80 2.22 17.43
C VAL A 120 -7.97 1.51 18.12
N PHE A 121 -8.33 0.31 17.66
CA PHE A 121 -9.37 -0.49 18.31
C PHE A 121 -9.04 -0.79 19.77
N ASN A 122 -7.82 -1.24 20.06
CA ASN A 122 -7.40 -1.56 21.42
C ASN A 122 -7.42 -0.33 22.35
N ASP A 123 -7.01 0.82 21.86
CA ASP A 123 -7.02 2.06 22.64
C ASP A 123 -8.45 2.51 22.96
N LEU A 124 -9.34 2.45 21.98
CA LEU A 124 -10.77 2.74 22.18
C LEU A 124 -11.42 1.75 23.16
N TYR A 125 -11.13 0.46 23.02
CA TYR A 125 -11.63 -0.58 23.91
C TYR A 125 -11.16 -0.39 25.36
N ARG A 126 -9.90 -0.03 25.57
CA ARG A 126 -9.36 0.26 26.90
C ARG A 126 -9.91 1.54 27.51
N ALA A 127 -10.25 2.52 26.69
CA ALA A 127 -10.86 3.78 27.13
C ALA A 127 -12.36 3.65 27.42
N ASP A 128 -12.94 2.44 27.33
CA ASP A 128 -14.37 2.17 27.47
C ASP A 128 -15.24 3.05 26.52
N ALA A 129 -14.67 3.36 25.35
CA ALA A 129 -15.36 4.09 24.30
C ALA A 129 -16.48 3.25 23.69
N SER A 130 -17.43 3.90 22.99
CA SER A 130 -18.54 3.16 22.39
C SER A 130 -18.07 2.05 21.47
N ALA A 131 -18.77 0.91 21.48
CA ALA A 131 -18.47 -0.22 20.62
C ALA A 131 -18.46 0.15 19.13
N GLU A 132 -19.24 1.15 18.73
CA GLU A 132 -19.33 1.63 17.34
C GLU A 132 -18.01 2.23 16.85
N ALA A 133 -17.34 3.06 17.66
CA ALA A 133 -16.06 3.66 17.31
C ALA A 133 -14.95 2.61 17.08
N GLY A 134 -15.00 1.49 17.81
CA GLY A 134 -14.08 0.38 17.63
C GLY A 134 -14.37 -0.47 16.38
N LEU A 135 -15.65 -0.58 15.97
CA LEU A 135 -16.04 -1.38 14.81
C LEU A 135 -15.49 -0.82 13.50
N ASP A 136 -15.44 0.49 13.34
CA ASP A 136 -14.90 1.12 12.12
C ASP A 136 -13.42 0.77 11.93
N ALA A 137 -12.63 0.80 13.00
CA ALA A 137 -11.24 0.38 12.96
C ALA A 137 -11.08 -1.10 12.59
N LEU A 138 -11.93 -1.98 13.15
CA LEU A 138 -11.92 -3.41 12.81
C LEU A 138 -12.34 -3.67 11.35
N GLN A 139 -13.27 -2.90 10.82
CA GLN A 139 -13.69 -3.03 9.42
C GLN A 139 -12.58 -2.63 8.44
N ALA A 140 -11.73 -1.69 8.80
CA ALA A 140 -10.61 -1.24 7.97
C ALA A 140 -9.39 -2.19 8.01
N TYR A 141 -9.33 -3.11 9.00
CA TYR A 141 -8.17 -3.97 9.21
C TYR A 141 -7.95 -5.08 8.16
N PRO A 142 -8.97 -5.74 7.58
CA PRO A 142 -8.76 -6.93 6.76
C PRO A 142 -7.88 -6.68 5.53
N CYS A 143 -6.88 -7.54 5.32
CA CYS A 143 -5.90 -7.39 4.25
C CYS A 143 -6.51 -7.41 2.83
N HIS A 144 -7.65 -8.08 2.62
CA HIS A 144 -8.33 -8.11 1.32
C HIS A 144 -8.94 -6.76 0.91
N LEU A 145 -9.07 -5.82 1.84
CA LEU A 145 -9.51 -4.45 1.53
C LEU A 145 -8.46 -3.68 0.73
N ILE A 146 -7.17 -3.93 0.96
CA ILE A 146 -6.10 -3.19 0.29
C ILE A 146 -6.21 -3.30 -1.24
N PRO A 147 -6.24 -4.50 -1.86
CA PRO A 147 -6.43 -4.59 -3.30
C PRO A 147 -7.80 -4.08 -3.76
N ALA A 148 -8.86 -4.19 -2.93
CA ALA A 148 -10.16 -3.64 -3.25
C ALA A 148 -10.14 -2.11 -3.31
N LEU A 149 -9.45 -1.44 -2.38
CA LEU A 149 -9.27 0.01 -2.38
C LEU A 149 -8.44 0.47 -3.58
N VAL A 150 -7.35 -0.24 -3.92
CA VAL A 150 -6.58 0.04 -5.13
C VAL A 150 -7.46 -0.09 -6.39
N ALA A 151 -8.22 -1.17 -6.50
CA ALA A 151 -9.12 -1.38 -7.64
C ALA A 151 -10.20 -0.28 -7.73
N SER A 152 -10.80 0.10 -6.59
CA SER A 152 -11.81 1.16 -6.53
C SER A 152 -11.23 2.52 -6.92
N GLU A 153 -10.04 2.86 -6.41
CA GLU A 153 -9.36 4.11 -6.72
C GLU A 153 -9.01 4.22 -8.21
N LEU A 154 -8.53 3.13 -8.81
CA LEU A 154 -8.12 3.10 -10.21
C LEU A 154 -9.28 2.79 -11.19
N GLY A 155 -10.43 2.40 -10.68
CA GLY A 155 -11.59 2.03 -11.50
C GLY A 155 -11.46 0.67 -12.18
N PHE A 156 -10.72 -0.26 -11.59
CA PHE A 156 -10.55 -1.62 -12.10
C PHE A 156 -11.67 -2.53 -11.63
N ALA A 157 -12.27 -3.27 -12.54
CA ALA A 157 -13.39 -4.18 -12.29
C ALA A 157 -13.05 -5.67 -12.59
N GLY A 158 -11.83 -5.95 -13.02
CA GLY A 158 -11.36 -7.29 -13.27
C GLY A 158 -11.01 -8.06 -11.97
N PRO A 159 -10.28 -9.18 -12.08
CA PRO A 159 -9.94 -10.01 -10.93
C PRO A 159 -9.23 -9.23 -9.82
N ASN A 160 -9.69 -9.43 -8.59
CA ASN A 160 -9.11 -8.81 -7.40
C ASN A 160 -8.73 -9.90 -6.40
N LEU A 161 -7.44 -10.04 -6.16
CA LEU A 161 -6.88 -11.16 -5.39
C LEU A 161 -5.96 -10.65 -4.29
N MET A 162 -6.12 -11.24 -3.10
CA MET A 162 -5.17 -11.14 -2.00
C MET A 162 -4.51 -12.51 -1.80
N ILE A 163 -3.17 -12.49 -1.73
CA ILE A 163 -2.34 -13.67 -1.47
C ILE A 163 -1.59 -13.40 -0.16
N PRO A 164 -1.99 -14.01 0.96
CA PRO A 164 -1.38 -13.79 2.28
C PRO A 164 -0.01 -14.48 2.40
#